data_832fb8e10a25806f82b1d7551732bbb4
#
_entry.id   832fb8e10a25806f82b1d7551732bbb4
#
_cell.length_a   1.000
_cell.length_b   1.000
_cell.length_c   1.000
_cell.angle_alpha   90.00
_cell.angle_beta   90.00
_cell.angle_gamma   90.00
#
_symmetry.space_group_name_H-M   'P 1'
#
loop_
_entity.id
_entity.type
_entity.pdbx_description
1 polymer ?
#
loop_
_entity_poly.entity_id
_entity_poly.type
_entity_poly.pdbx_seq_one_letter_code
_entity_poly.pdbx_strand_id
1 'polypeptide(L)'
;IPVCGEIEVTCSQIRAYDFLRLFCTEIDTLELASTVVYPKRRRLQVQLSRTAAGIPKYTGMVQNRKGSDPSEMFDIRDYTPGDDIRSIHWKLSSKTDNLILRQGSDPAHYNTVLLPDFGRNQLEQEHAAEQINAAIGYAVALGEELLRQNTVFGFAFPTPQGLKIEEVRNRSAFQQLIALWLSVPVQEMSGTGLRYFEMNHMEERFTKLILFAAGDDMPNPGALNGKIDVTVLAATETEHIKTSTAGTCERLELPSRWEAGECERIIC
;
A
#
# COMPACT_ATOMS: atom_id res chain seq x y z
N ILE A 1 -3.30 -24.06 1.57
CA ILE A 1 -2.94 -22.90 2.42
C ILE A 1 -4.10 -21.94 2.33
N PRO A 2 -4.79 -21.65 3.43
CA PRO A 2 -6.05 -20.94 3.39
C PRO A 2 -5.89 -19.43 3.11
N VAL A 3 -4.81 -18.79 3.54
CA VAL A 3 -4.60 -17.34 3.39
C VAL A 3 -3.18 -17.05 2.93
N CYS A 4 -2.99 -16.02 2.09
CA CYS A 4 -1.68 -15.47 1.77
C CYS A 4 -1.05 -14.85 3.03
N GLY A 5 0.27 -14.88 3.12
CA GLY A 5 0.98 -14.37 4.26
C GLY A 5 2.19 -15.20 4.63
N GLU A 6 2.80 -14.90 5.76
CA GLU A 6 3.91 -15.66 6.29
C GLU A 6 3.43 -16.98 6.88
N ILE A 7 4.14 -18.04 6.56
CA ILE A 7 3.90 -19.39 7.10
C ILE A 7 5.18 -19.83 7.78
N GLU A 8 5.05 -20.17 9.06
CA GLU A 8 6.09 -20.82 9.82
C GLU A 8 5.93 -22.34 9.73
N VAL A 9 7.01 -23.01 9.40
CA VAL A 9 7.09 -24.47 9.40
C VAL A 9 7.82 -24.91 10.65
N THR A 10 7.07 -25.51 11.56
CA THR A 10 7.61 -26.04 12.80
C THR A 10 7.45 -27.57 12.84
N CYS A 11 8.44 -28.26 13.36
CA CYS A 11 8.30 -29.65 13.75
C CYS A 11 8.18 -29.76 15.26
N SER A 12 7.13 -30.41 15.72
CA SER A 12 6.93 -30.73 17.16
C SER A 12 7.02 -32.20 17.39
N GLN A 13 7.35 -32.59 18.61
CA GLN A 13 7.41 -34.00 19.06
C GLN A 13 8.32 -34.87 18.18
N ILE A 14 9.51 -34.38 17.87
CA ILE A 14 10.51 -35.13 17.09
C ILE A 14 11.07 -36.22 18.01
N ARG A 15 10.96 -37.48 17.57
CA ARG A 15 11.55 -38.64 18.28
C ARG A 15 12.73 -39.16 17.49
N ALA A 16 13.91 -39.07 18.07
CA ALA A 16 15.12 -39.66 17.56
C ALA A 16 15.41 -41.01 18.26
N TYR A 17 15.58 -42.05 17.45
CA TYR A 17 15.89 -43.40 17.94
C TYR A 17 17.33 -43.78 17.58
N ASP A 18 17.96 -44.59 18.44
CA ASP A 18 19.18 -45.25 18.09
C ASP A 18 18.95 -46.33 17.00
N PHE A 19 20.06 -46.84 16.42
CA PHE A 19 20.01 -47.82 15.33
C PHE A 19 19.21 -49.08 15.70
N LEU A 20 19.26 -49.51 16.97
CA LEU A 20 18.54 -50.68 17.45
C LEU A 20 17.14 -50.37 18.01
N ARG A 21 16.73 -49.08 18.01
CA ARG A 21 15.49 -48.60 18.60
C ARG A 21 15.31 -48.93 20.08
N LEU A 22 16.41 -49.07 20.82
CA LEU A 22 16.38 -49.37 22.25
C LEU A 22 16.27 -48.09 23.09
N PHE A 23 16.77 -46.96 22.56
CA PHE A 23 16.72 -45.66 23.20
C PHE A 23 15.98 -44.66 22.31
N CYS A 24 15.22 -43.76 22.95
CA CYS A 24 14.48 -42.69 22.31
C CYS A 24 14.76 -41.39 23.04
N THR A 25 15.03 -40.33 22.27
CA THR A 25 15.10 -38.95 22.75
C THR A 25 14.00 -38.15 22.09
N GLU A 26 13.27 -37.35 22.86
CA GLU A 26 12.28 -36.42 22.37
C GLU A 26 12.85 -35.01 22.34
N ILE A 27 12.60 -34.33 21.23
CA ILE A 27 12.85 -32.88 21.03
C ILE A 27 11.49 -32.23 20.91
N ASP A 28 11.16 -31.31 21.81
CA ASP A 28 9.79 -30.78 21.93
C ASP A 28 9.37 -29.96 20.72
N THR A 29 10.22 -29.05 20.24
CA THR A 29 9.90 -28.20 19.07
C THR A 29 11.18 -27.79 18.37
N LEU A 30 11.16 -27.83 17.05
CA LEU A 30 12.19 -27.29 16.18
C LEU A 30 11.51 -26.40 15.13
N GLU A 31 11.84 -25.12 15.13
CA GLU A 31 11.48 -24.20 14.03
C GLU A 31 12.41 -24.47 12.86
N LEU A 32 11.83 -24.75 11.67
CA LEU A 32 12.60 -25.15 10.50
C LEU A 32 12.80 -24.02 9.50
N ALA A 33 11.74 -23.29 9.20
CA ALA A 33 11.77 -22.20 8.22
C ALA A 33 10.50 -21.34 8.30
N SER A 34 10.60 -20.09 7.84
CA SER A 34 9.45 -19.28 7.46
C SER A 34 9.46 -19.00 5.96
N THR A 35 8.31 -18.84 5.36
CA THR A 35 8.16 -18.46 3.96
C THR A 35 6.91 -17.62 3.76
N VAL A 36 6.96 -16.69 2.78
CA VAL A 36 5.82 -15.84 2.43
C VAL A 36 5.08 -16.43 1.24
N VAL A 37 3.78 -16.67 1.42
CA VAL A 37 2.89 -17.14 0.38
C VAL A 37 2.22 -15.96 -0.30
N TYR A 38 2.49 -15.80 -1.58
CA TYR A 38 1.90 -14.76 -2.41
C TYR A 38 0.54 -15.16 -2.96
N PRO A 39 -0.34 -14.19 -3.26
CA PRO A 39 -1.62 -14.45 -3.90
C PRO A 39 -1.43 -14.98 -5.32
N LYS A 40 -2.48 -15.67 -5.82
CA LYS A 40 -2.53 -16.03 -7.24
C LYS A 40 -2.46 -14.78 -8.11
N ARG A 41 -1.61 -14.80 -9.13
CA ARG A 41 -1.49 -13.68 -10.07
C ARG A 41 -2.81 -13.45 -10.80
N ARG A 42 -3.29 -12.21 -10.75
CA ARG A 42 -4.46 -11.72 -11.47
C ARG A 42 -4.02 -10.76 -12.56
N ARG A 43 -4.75 -10.68 -13.65
CA ARG A 43 -4.51 -9.70 -14.70
C ARG A 43 -5.63 -8.68 -14.66
N LEU A 44 -5.28 -7.44 -14.40
CA LEU A 44 -6.20 -6.31 -14.41
C LEU A 44 -5.79 -5.35 -15.50
N GLN A 45 -6.77 -4.81 -16.23
CA GLN A 45 -6.60 -3.61 -17.03
C GLN A 45 -7.25 -2.47 -16.26
N VAL A 46 -6.43 -1.55 -15.78
CA VAL A 46 -6.89 -0.43 -14.95
C VAL A 46 -6.81 0.85 -15.75
N GLN A 47 -7.91 1.59 -15.77
CA GLN A 47 -7.95 2.94 -16.25
C GLN A 47 -8.29 3.85 -15.07
N LEU A 48 -7.28 4.59 -14.57
CA LEU A 48 -7.54 5.60 -13.56
C LEU A 48 -8.43 6.69 -14.16
N SER A 49 -9.59 6.89 -13.58
CA SER A 49 -10.43 8.04 -13.91
C SER A 49 -9.66 9.31 -13.55
N ARG A 50 -9.44 10.19 -14.52
CA ARG A 50 -8.99 11.54 -14.25
C ARG A 50 -10.17 12.37 -13.77
N THR A 51 -10.68 12.04 -12.59
CA THR A 51 -11.58 12.96 -11.93
C THR A 51 -10.79 14.24 -11.72
N ALA A 52 -11.38 15.39 -12.10
CA ALA A 52 -10.82 16.71 -11.85
C ALA A 52 -10.83 17.03 -10.33
N ALA A 53 -10.29 16.11 -9.54
CA ALA A 53 -9.95 16.35 -8.15
C ALA A 53 -8.93 17.48 -8.16
N GLY A 54 -9.28 18.58 -7.52
CA GLY A 54 -8.52 19.81 -7.54
C GLY A 54 -7.05 19.55 -7.24
N ILE A 55 -6.20 20.44 -7.71
CA ILE A 55 -4.77 20.48 -7.38
C ILE A 55 -4.65 20.22 -5.87
N PRO A 56 -3.86 19.24 -5.43
CA PRO A 56 -3.69 18.96 -4.00
C PRO A 56 -3.40 20.27 -3.28
N LYS A 57 -4.17 20.60 -2.25
CA LYS A 57 -3.94 21.81 -1.44
C LYS A 57 -2.59 21.77 -0.72
N TYR A 58 -1.97 20.61 -0.72
CA TYR A 58 -0.67 20.34 -0.14
C TYR A 58 0.14 19.50 -1.11
N THR A 59 1.06 20.10 -1.79
CA THR A 59 2.24 19.41 -2.32
C THR A 59 3.02 18.99 -1.09
N GLY A 60 2.72 17.78 -0.58
CA GLY A 60 3.32 17.29 0.65
C GLY A 60 4.82 17.19 0.47
N MET A 61 5.55 18.07 1.15
CA MET A 61 6.99 17.98 1.27
C MET A 61 7.34 16.61 1.85
N VAL A 62 7.98 15.76 1.08
CA VAL A 62 8.75 14.65 1.66
C VAL A 62 9.91 15.29 2.38
N GLN A 63 9.74 15.50 3.70
CA GLN A 63 10.79 16.00 4.59
C GLN A 63 11.96 15.02 4.54
N ASN A 64 12.86 15.15 3.63
CA ASN A 64 14.21 14.55 3.64
C ASN A 64 14.76 14.18 2.25
N ARG A 65 14.21 14.65 1.14
CA ARG A 65 14.83 14.45 -0.18
C ARG A 65 15.12 15.78 -0.85
N LYS A 66 16.37 15.95 -1.24
CA LYS A 66 16.82 17.03 -2.11
C LYS A 66 16.20 16.82 -3.48
N GLY A 67 15.35 17.73 -3.93
CA GLY A 67 14.74 17.72 -5.25
C GLY A 67 15.29 18.82 -6.16
N SER A 68 14.89 18.79 -7.41
CA SER A 68 15.30 19.75 -8.44
C SER A 68 14.22 20.75 -8.81
N ASP A 69 13.06 20.74 -8.15
CA ASP A 69 11.98 21.69 -8.45
C ASP A 69 12.24 23.06 -7.79
N PRO A 70 12.50 24.11 -8.56
CA PRO A 70 12.79 25.43 -8.03
C PRO A 70 11.53 26.19 -7.58
N SER A 71 10.32 25.67 -7.81
CA SER A 71 9.06 26.36 -7.49
C SER A 71 8.73 26.32 -5.99
N GLU A 72 9.21 25.32 -5.26
CA GLU A 72 9.04 25.22 -3.81
C GLU A 72 10.40 25.14 -3.10
N MET A 73 10.62 26.03 -2.16
CA MET A 73 11.83 26.04 -1.35
C MET A 73 11.70 25.02 -0.20
N PHE A 74 12.57 24.01 -0.22
CA PHE A 74 12.68 23.04 0.86
C PHE A 74 13.55 23.58 2.02
N ASP A 75 14.72 24.14 1.66
CA ASP A 75 15.71 24.60 2.63
C ASP A 75 16.61 25.67 2.01
N ILE A 76 17.34 26.35 2.88
CA ILE A 76 18.33 27.38 2.53
C ILE A 76 19.64 26.98 3.16
N ARG A 77 20.67 26.81 2.33
CA ARG A 77 22.04 26.54 2.81
C ARG A 77 23.08 27.40 2.12
N ASP A 78 24.25 27.48 2.69
CA ASP A 78 25.37 28.14 2.06
C ASP A 78 25.80 27.42 0.79
N TYR A 79 26.16 28.18 -0.23
CA TYR A 79 26.72 27.70 -1.50
C TYR A 79 28.06 27.03 -1.27
N THR A 80 28.25 25.87 -1.87
CA THR A 80 29.54 25.19 -1.92
C THR A 80 30.01 25.06 -3.37
N PRO A 81 31.33 25.18 -3.66
CA PRO A 81 31.86 25.02 -5.00
C PRO A 81 31.44 23.68 -5.60
N GLY A 82 30.76 23.74 -6.76
CA GLY A 82 30.17 22.57 -7.43
C GLY A 82 28.65 22.56 -7.46
N ASP A 83 27.99 23.44 -6.72
CA ASP A 83 26.55 23.61 -6.77
C ASP A 83 26.13 24.39 -8.03
N ASP A 84 24.87 24.19 -8.47
CA ASP A 84 24.31 24.91 -9.62
C ASP A 84 24.08 26.39 -9.26
N ILE A 85 24.78 27.29 -9.96
CA ILE A 85 24.69 28.74 -9.81
C ILE A 85 23.27 29.27 -10.03
N ARG A 86 22.45 28.58 -10.82
CA ARG A 86 21.04 28.95 -11.10
C ARG A 86 20.16 28.83 -9.86
N SER A 87 20.58 28.02 -8.89
CA SER A 87 19.87 27.81 -7.64
C SER A 87 20.23 28.83 -6.55
N ILE A 88 21.08 29.82 -6.83
CA ILE A 88 21.44 30.85 -5.87
C ILE A 88 20.26 31.79 -5.60
N HIS A 89 19.98 32.03 -4.32
CA HIS A 89 18.98 32.99 -3.88
C HIS A 89 19.54 34.40 -3.82
N TRP A 90 19.73 35.06 -4.96
CA TRP A 90 20.37 36.37 -5.10
C TRP A 90 19.84 37.41 -4.14
N LYS A 91 18.52 37.47 -3.92
CA LYS A 91 17.91 38.46 -3.01
C LYS A 91 18.30 38.26 -1.54
N LEU A 92 18.55 37.02 -1.11
CA LEU A 92 18.96 36.73 0.27
C LEU A 92 20.48 36.84 0.39
N SER A 93 21.21 36.36 -0.60
CA SER A 93 22.67 36.47 -0.66
C SER A 93 23.16 37.92 -0.60
N SER A 94 22.43 38.85 -1.24
CA SER A 94 22.76 40.27 -1.18
C SER A 94 22.51 40.94 0.18
N LYS A 95 21.82 40.29 1.10
CA LYS A 95 21.55 40.77 2.46
C LYS A 95 22.48 40.18 3.50
N THR A 96 23.06 39.02 3.23
CA THR A 96 23.82 38.24 4.20
C THR A 96 25.32 38.19 3.91
N ASP A 97 25.78 38.82 2.81
CA ASP A 97 27.16 38.78 2.31
C ASP A 97 27.71 37.36 2.01
N ASN A 98 26.84 36.34 2.08
CA ASN A 98 27.16 34.96 1.77
C ASN A 98 26.32 34.48 0.59
N LEU A 99 26.90 33.67 -0.29
CA LEU A 99 26.13 33.02 -1.35
C LEU A 99 25.24 31.95 -0.75
N ILE A 100 23.93 32.16 -0.84
CA ILE A 100 22.92 31.27 -0.31
C ILE A 100 22.24 30.51 -1.45
N LEU A 101 22.18 29.20 -1.34
CA LEU A 101 21.55 28.31 -2.29
C LEU A 101 20.11 28.03 -1.86
N ARG A 102 19.19 28.08 -2.83
CA ARG A 102 17.84 27.52 -2.70
C ARG A 102 17.94 26.02 -2.95
N GLN A 103 17.51 25.24 -2.00
CA GLN A 103 17.33 23.82 -2.17
C GLN A 103 15.87 23.54 -2.50
N GLY A 104 15.59 23.08 -3.71
CA GLY A 104 14.24 22.70 -4.13
C GLY A 104 13.75 21.48 -3.34
N SER A 105 12.45 21.39 -3.14
CA SER A 105 11.81 20.16 -2.67
C SER A 105 11.70 19.14 -3.80
N ASP A 106 11.64 17.86 -3.46
CA ASP A 106 11.19 16.83 -4.38
C ASP A 106 9.67 16.71 -4.14
N PRO A 107 8.82 17.29 -5.01
CA PRO A 107 7.39 17.15 -4.81
C PRO A 107 7.04 15.68 -4.80
N ALA A 108 6.19 15.25 -3.87
CA ALA A 108 5.66 13.91 -3.90
C ALA A 108 4.92 13.71 -5.22
N HIS A 109 5.53 13.01 -6.17
CA HIS A 109 5.01 12.84 -7.53
C HIS A 109 3.84 11.86 -7.60
N TYR A 110 3.31 11.41 -6.46
CA TYR A 110 2.19 10.50 -6.41
C TYR A 110 1.03 11.08 -5.60
N ASN A 111 -0.11 11.10 -6.24
CA ASN A 111 -1.36 11.61 -5.66
C ASN A 111 -2.31 10.48 -5.26
N THR A 112 -1.98 9.25 -5.61
CA THR A 112 -2.80 8.06 -5.37
C THR A 112 -2.14 7.18 -4.31
N VAL A 113 -2.93 6.70 -3.37
CA VAL A 113 -2.48 5.74 -2.36
C VAL A 113 -3.35 4.48 -2.41
N LEU A 114 -2.72 3.33 -2.38
CA LEU A 114 -3.35 2.01 -2.26
C LEU A 114 -3.32 1.61 -0.78
N LEU A 115 -4.47 1.31 -0.21
CA LEU A 115 -4.62 0.94 1.19
C LEU A 115 -5.43 -0.36 1.31
N PRO A 116 -4.80 -1.52 1.49
CA PRO A 116 -5.51 -2.71 1.93
C PRO A 116 -5.92 -2.57 3.40
N ASP A 117 -7.23 -2.70 3.67
CA ASP A 117 -7.79 -2.69 5.01
C ASP A 117 -8.96 -3.66 5.11
N PHE A 118 -8.76 -4.76 5.81
CA PHE A 118 -9.75 -5.82 5.95
C PHE A 118 -10.51 -5.62 7.27
N GLY A 119 -11.84 -5.78 7.25
CA GLY A 119 -12.66 -5.66 8.45
C GLY A 119 -12.40 -6.79 9.47
N ARG A 120 -12.46 -6.50 10.77
CA ARG A 120 -12.24 -7.51 11.83
C ARG A 120 -13.28 -8.64 11.78
N ASN A 121 -14.53 -8.29 11.51
CA ASN A 121 -15.63 -9.25 11.48
C ASN A 121 -15.56 -10.21 10.29
N GLN A 122 -14.75 -9.90 9.29
CA GLN A 122 -14.60 -10.71 8.09
C GLN A 122 -13.83 -12.01 8.34
N LEU A 123 -12.94 -12.03 9.34
CA LEU A 123 -12.11 -13.20 9.64
C LEU A 123 -12.93 -14.41 10.15
N GLU A 124 -14.14 -14.16 10.65
CA GLU A 124 -15.03 -15.18 11.20
C GLU A 124 -16.06 -15.71 10.18
N GLN A 125 -16.13 -15.14 8.99
CA GLN A 125 -17.09 -15.54 7.96
C GLN A 125 -16.65 -16.78 7.19
N GLU A 126 -17.60 -17.57 6.68
CA GLU A 126 -17.35 -18.85 6.01
C GLU A 126 -16.53 -18.64 4.76
N HIS A 127 -16.33 -17.75 4.07
CA HIS A 127 -15.47 -17.57 2.88
C HIS A 127 -14.41 -16.47 3.05
N ALA A 128 -14.17 -16.03 4.29
CA ALA A 128 -13.26 -14.94 4.60
C ALA A 128 -11.86 -15.12 3.99
N ALA A 129 -11.30 -16.31 4.12
CA ALA A 129 -9.97 -16.61 3.59
C ALA A 129 -9.88 -16.41 2.06
N GLU A 130 -10.91 -16.82 1.33
CA GLU A 130 -10.99 -16.69 -0.12
C GLU A 130 -11.13 -15.22 -0.54
N GLN A 131 -11.99 -14.48 0.15
CA GLN A 131 -12.22 -13.06 -0.10
C GLN A 131 -10.98 -12.21 0.22
N ILE A 132 -10.31 -12.48 1.35
CA ILE A 132 -9.07 -11.82 1.74
C ILE A 132 -7.96 -12.09 0.72
N ASN A 133 -7.77 -13.36 0.31
CA ASN A 133 -6.80 -13.72 -0.72
C ASN A 133 -7.09 -13.02 -2.06
N ALA A 134 -8.37 -12.87 -2.38
CA ALA A 134 -8.80 -12.16 -3.56
C ALA A 134 -8.47 -10.66 -3.45
N ALA A 135 -8.79 -10.02 -2.33
CA ALA A 135 -8.50 -8.60 -2.10
C ALA A 135 -7.00 -8.31 -2.12
N ILE A 136 -6.17 -9.18 -1.50
CA ILE A 136 -4.70 -9.12 -1.60
C ILE A 136 -4.26 -9.25 -3.06
N GLY A 137 -4.83 -10.20 -3.79
CA GLY A 137 -4.55 -10.41 -5.22
C GLY A 137 -4.86 -9.18 -6.07
N TYR A 138 -5.99 -8.52 -5.80
CA TYR A 138 -6.36 -7.27 -6.47
C TYR A 138 -5.42 -6.12 -6.13
N ALA A 139 -5.02 -5.96 -4.86
CA ALA A 139 -4.06 -4.94 -4.46
C ALA A 139 -2.70 -5.09 -5.16
N VAL A 140 -2.19 -6.31 -5.23
CA VAL A 140 -0.95 -6.62 -5.94
C VAL A 140 -1.08 -6.39 -7.44
N ALA A 141 -2.16 -6.88 -8.06
CA ALA A 141 -2.39 -6.75 -9.50
C ALA A 141 -2.57 -5.29 -9.93
N LEU A 142 -3.29 -4.49 -9.14
CA LEU A 142 -3.45 -3.05 -9.38
C LEU A 142 -2.10 -2.33 -9.30
N GLY A 143 -1.31 -2.59 -8.26
CA GLY A 143 0.01 -1.99 -8.12
C GLY A 143 0.96 -2.36 -9.27
N GLU A 144 0.97 -3.63 -9.71
CA GLU A 144 1.76 -4.06 -10.88
C GLU A 144 1.30 -3.36 -12.17
N GLU A 145 -0.02 -3.16 -12.35
CA GLU A 145 -0.56 -2.49 -13.53
C GLU A 145 -0.22 -1.00 -13.53
N LEU A 146 -0.31 -0.31 -12.39
CA LEU A 146 0.11 1.09 -12.26
C LEU A 146 1.59 1.27 -12.60
N LEU A 147 2.45 0.36 -12.13
CA LEU A 147 3.87 0.36 -12.48
C LEU A 147 4.11 0.10 -13.98
N ARG A 148 3.30 -0.76 -14.60
CA ARG A 148 3.35 -0.98 -16.06
C ARG A 148 3.00 0.28 -16.84
N GLN A 149 2.11 1.12 -16.29
CA GLN A 149 1.74 2.42 -16.85
C GLN A 149 2.71 3.54 -16.46
N ASN A 150 3.85 3.22 -15.80
CA ASN A 150 4.81 4.19 -15.25
C ASN A 150 4.19 5.19 -14.26
N THR A 151 3.14 4.79 -13.56
CA THR A 151 2.48 5.60 -12.54
C THR A 151 3.10 5.33 -11.17
N VAL A 152 3.58 6.39 -10.52
CA VAL A 152 4.08 6.35 -9.15
C VAL A 152 2.89 6.45 -8.19
N PHE A 153 2.89 5.65 -7.13
CA PHE A 153 1.81 5.63 -6.12
C PHE A 153 2.37 5.36 -4.72
N GLY A 154 1.58 5.69 -3.71
CA GLY A 154 1.83 5.28 -2.34
C GLY A 154 1.20 3.90 -2.07
N PHE A 155 1.91 3.05 -1.36
CA PHE A 155 1.33 1.83 -0.80
C PHE A 155 1.32 1.94 0.71
N ALA A 156 0.13 1.87 1.29
CA ALA A 156 -0.09 2.02 2.72
C ALA A 156 -0.63 0.71 3.30
N PHE A 157 -0.15 0.32 4.46
CA PHE A 157 -0.70 -0.82 5.19
C PHE A 157 -0.53 -0.63 6.70
N PRO A 158 -1.48 -1.13 7.51
CA PRO A 158 -1.37 -1.05 8.95
C PRO A 158 -0.26 -1.96 9.47
N THR A 159 0.41 -1.49 10.52
CA THR A 159 1.40 -2.23 11.29
C THR A 159 1.10 -2.05 12.78
N PRO A 160 1.68 -2.83 13.69
CA PRO A 160 1.49 -2.64 15.14
C PRO A 160 1.89 -1.26 15.63
N GLN A 161 2.79 -0.55 14.92
CA GLN A 161 3.24 0.80 15.24
C GLN A 161 2.41 1.92 14.58
N GLY A 162 1.43 1.59 13.74
CA GLY A 162 0.59 2.53 13.02
C GLY A 162 0.55 2.27 11.51
N LEU A 163 0.18 3.28 10.73
CA LEU A 163 0.09 3.18 9.29
C LEU A 163 1.48 3.42 8.65
N LYS A 164 2.00 2.43 7.95
CA LYS A 164 3.20 2.55 7.14
C LYS A 164 2.79 2.93 5.72
N ILE A 165 3.40 3.98 5.17
CA ILE A 165 3.18 4.44 3.79
C ILE A 165 4.53 4.55 3.12
N GLU A 166 4.69 3.87 1.99
CA GLU A 166 5.91 3.88 1.18
C GLU A 166 5.60 4.26 -0.27
N GLU A 167 6.46 5.06 -0.85
CA GLU A 167 6.38 5.42 -2.26
C GLU A 167 6.88 4.27 -3.14
N VAL A 168 6.10 3.93 -4.16
CA VAL A 168 6.40 2.85 -5.10
C VAL A 168 6.70 3.42 -6.47
N ARG A 169 7.95 3.31 -6.90
CA ARG A 169 8.44 3.79 -8.21
C ARG A 169 8.82 2.67 -9.18
N ASN A 170 9.11 1.50 -8.66
CA ASN A 170 9.56 0.38 -9.48
C ASN A 170 9.11 -0.97 -8.93
N ARG A 171 9.18 -1.97 -9.78
CA ARG A 171 8.70 -3.32 -9.46
C ARG A 171 9.46 -3.99 -8.32
N SER A 172 10.78 -3.79 -8.25
CA SER A 172 11.61 -4.42 -7.20
C SER A 172 11.26 -3.88 -5.82
N ALA A 173 11.11 -2.54 -5.67
CA ALA A 173 10.68 -1.92 -4.43
C ALA A 173 9.26 -2.39 -4.03
N PHE A 174 8.35 -2.52 -5.01
CA PHE A 174 7.02 -3.01 -4.76
C PHE A 174 7.01 -4.46 -4.26
N GLN A 175 7.80 -5.34 -4.85
CA GLN A 175 7.91 -6.74 -4.42
C GLN A 175 8.44 -6.86 -2.98
N GLN A 176 9.46 -6.07 -2.62
CA GLN A 176 9.97 -6.03 -1.25
C GLN A 176 8.91 -5.53 -0.27
N LEU A 177 8.15 -4.52 -0.66
CA LEU A 177 7.08 -3.95 0.16
C LEU A 177 5.91 -4.94 0.35
N ILE A 178 5.53 -5.66 -0.70
CA ILE A 178 4.51 -6.72 -0.61
C ILE A 178 4.99 -7.85 0.32
N ALA A 179 6.26 -8.27 0.24
CA ALA A 179 6.80 -9.28 1.15
C ALA A 179 6.71 -8.81 2.61
N LEU A 180 7.08 -7.56 2.88
CA LEU A 180 6.97 -6.97 4.21
C LEU A 180 5.51 -6.86 4.67
N TRP A 181 4.60 -6.43 3.80
CA TRP A 181 3.17 -6.38 4.13
C TRP A 181 2.60 -7.75 4.45
N LEU A 182 2.92 -8.77 3.66
CA LEU A 182 2.42 -10.14 3.85
C LEU A 182 3.06 -10.84 5.07
N SER A 183 4.16 -10.32 5.62
CA SER A 183 4.71 -10.82 6.89
C SER A 183 3.98 -10.30 8.13
N VAL A 184 3.11 -9.29 7.98
CA VAL A 184 2.25 -8.83 9.08
C VAL A 184 1.00 -9.72 9.14
N PRO A 185 0.66 -10.29 10.31
CA PRO A 185 -0.53 -11.12 10.46
C PRO A 185 -1.82 -10.38 10.06
N VAL A 186 -2.70 -11.03 9.31
CA VAL A 186 -3.95 -10.41 8.82
C VAL A 186 -4.82 -9.89 9.97
N GLN A 187 -4.82 -10.57 11.12
CA GLN A 187 -5.55 -10.15 12.33
C GLN A 187 -5.11 -8.78 12.84
N GLU A 188 -3.83 -8.44 12.70
CA GLU A 188 -3.27 -7.16 13.12
C GLU A 188 -3.54 -6.05 12.09
N MET A 189 -3.78 -6.43 10.84
CA MET A 189 -4.07 -5.50 9.74
C MET A 189 -5.55 -5.10 9.66
N SER A 190 -6.44 -5.76 10.37
CA SER A 190 -7.87 -5.65 10.15
C SER A 190 -8.49 -4.41 10.78
N GLY A 191 -9.16 -3.57 9.97
CA GLY A 191 -10.03 -2.46 10.40
C GLY A 191 -9.32 -1.28 11.04
N THR A 192 -8.02 -1.13 10.85
CA THR A 192 -7.23 -0.05 11.45
C THR A 192 -6.62 0.91 10.44
N GLY A 193 -6.44 0.47 9.20
CA GLY A 193 -5.77 1.24 8.16
C GLY A 193 -6.47 2.54 7.82
N LEU A 194 -7.77 2.48 7.51
CA LEU A 194 -8.58 3.65 7.20
C LEU A 194 -8.63 4.62 8.39
N ARG A 195 -8.81 4.10 9.60
CA ARG A 195 -8.83 4.90 10.81
C ARG A 195 -7.52 5.65 11.04
N TYR A 196 -6.38 4.99 10.85
CA TYR A 196 -5.07 5.65 10.93
C TYR A 196 -4.89 6.70 9.83
N PHE A 197 -5.39 6.42 8.63
CA PHE A 197 -5.37 7.36 7.51
C PHE A 197 -6.11 8.66 7.86
N GLU A 198 -7.31 8.54 8.41
CA GLU A 198 -8.14 9.67 8.86
C GLU A 198 -7.51 10.42 10.04
N MET A 199 -7.04 9.71 11.07
CA MET A 199 -6.45 10.31 12.27
C MET A 199 -5.18 11.10 11.97
N ASN A 200 -4.42 10.71 10.96
CA ASN A 200 -3.19 11.40 10.55
C ASN A 200 -3.42 12.43 9.43
N HIS A 201 -4.68 12.77 9.13
CA HIS A 201 -5.06 13.74 8.10
C HIS A 201 -4.39 13.50 6.74
N MET A 202 -4.30 12.23 6.33
CA MET A 202 -3.63 11.85 5.07
C MET A 202 -4.40 12.32 3.84
N GLU A 203 -5.70 12.66 3.98
CA GLU A 203 -6.52 13.29 2.94
C GLU A 203 -5.96 14.64 2.46
N GLU A 204 -5.10 15.28 3.25
CA GLU A 204 -4.43 16.52 2.84
C GLU A 204 -3.24 16.26 1.90
N ARG A 205 -2.69 15.06 1.93
CA ARG A 205 -1.48 14.68 1.18
C ARG A 205 -1.78 13.98 -0.14
N PHE A 206 -2.93 13.33 -0.24
CA PHE A 206 -3.32 12.53 -1.40
C PHE A 206 -4.61 13.06 -2.01
N THR A 207 -4.78 12.90 -3.32
CA THR A 207 -6.02 13.25 -4.01
C THR A 207 -6.91 12.05 -4.26
N LYS A 208 -6.33 10.84 -4.24
CA LYS A 208 -7.05 9.60 -4.48
C LYS A 208 -6.62 8.50 -3.52
N LEU A 209 -7.63 7.88 -2.89
CA LEU A 209 -7.47 6.69 -2.06
C LEU A 209 -8.14 5.50 -2.74
N ILE A 210 -7.40 4.43 -2.96
CA ILE A 210 -7.96 3.15 -3.40
C ILE A 210 -7.86 2.18 -2.23
N LEU A 211 -9.03 1.88 -1.66
CA LEU A 211 -9.19 1.02 -0.49
C LEU A 211 -9.52 -0.40 -0.95
N PHE A 212 -8.79 -1.39 -0.46
CA PHE A 212 -9.10 -2.79 -0.72
C PHE A 212 -9.75 -3.40 0.51
N ALA A 213 -10.91 -3.99 0.31
CA ALA A 213 -11.70 -4.65 1.33
C ALA A 213 -12.03 -6.09 0.92
N ALA A 214 -12.47 -6.89 1.86
CA ALA A 214 -12.91 -8.26 1.63
C ALA A 214 -14.31 -8.44 2.24
N GLY A 215 -15.21 -9.12 1.54
CA GLY A 215 -16.58 -9.38 2.01
C GLY A 215 -17.49 -8.14 2.02
N ASP A 216 -18.56 -8.25 2.78
CA ASP A 216 -19.62 -7.23 2.86
C ASP A 216 -19.39 -6.20 3.97
N ASP A 217 -18.63 -6.55 5.00
CA ASP A 217 -18.27 -5.66 6.11
C ASP A 217 -17.12 -4.76 5.72
N MET A 218 -17.47 -3.65 5.08
CA MET A 218 -16.48 -2.73 4.53
C MET A 218 -16.20 -1.56 5.46
N PRO A 219 -14.95 -1.10 5.50
CA PRO A 219 -14.65 0.16 6.15
C PRO A 219 -15.44 1.30 5.48
N ASN A 220 -16.05 2.16 6.29
CA ASN A 220 -16.84 3.26 5.81
C ASN A 220 -15.99 4.54 5.69
N PRO A 221 -15.63 4.97 4.47
CA PRO A 221 -14.82 6.17 4.26
C PRO A 221 -15.65 7.48 4.34
N GLY A 222 -16.80 7.48 4.99
CA GLY A 222 -17.71 8.63 5.03
C GLY A 222 -17.10 9.94 5.52
N ALA A 223 -16.11 9.86 6.43
CA ALA A 223 -15.37 11.04 6.92
C ALA A 223 -14.45 11.69 5.87
N LEU A 224 -14.10 10.96 4.82
CA LEU A 224 -13.27 11.42 3.70
C LEU A 224 -14.11 11.96 2.54
N ASN A 225 -15.43 11.82 2.60
CA ASN A 225 -16.35 12.24 1.54
C ASN A 225 -16.21 13.75 1.26
N GLY A 226 -15.99 14.12 0.00
CA GLY A 226 -15.79 15.50 -0.42
C GLY A 226 -14.38 16.07 -0.18
N LYS A 227 -13.50 15.34 0.52
CA LYS A 227 -12.12 15.77 0.77
C LYS A 227 -11.13 15.14 -0.21
N ILE A 228 -11.33 13.87 -0.52
CA ILE A 228 -10.48 13.06 -1.38
C ILE A 228 -11.39 12.16 -2.25
N ASP A 229 -10.92 11.79 -3.42
CA ASP A 229 -11.59 10.78 -4.26
C ASP A 229 -11.29 9.38 -3.69
N VAL A 230 -12.34 8.65 -3.32
CA VAL A 230 -12.21 7.32 -2.71
C VAL A 230 -12.82 6.26 -3.60
N THR A 231 -12.04 5.27 -3.98
CA THR A 231 -12.50 4.06 -4.65
C THR A 231 -12.32 2.86 -3.72
N VAL A 232 -13.41 2.17 -3.41
CA VAL A 232 -13.38 0.94 -2.62
C VAL A 232 -13.48 -0.27 -3.54
N LEU A 233 -12.47 -1.12 -3.53
CA LEU A 233 -12.41 -2.38 -4.25
C LEU A 233 -12.65 -3.52 -3.27
N ALA A 234 -13.84 -4.11 -3.30
CA ALA A 234 -14.20 -5.17 -2.39
C ALA A 234 -14.25 -6.52 -3.08
N ALA A 235 -13.52 -7.48 -2.56
CA ALA A 235 -13.63 -8.86 -2.98
C ALA A 235 -14.85 -9.52 -2.31
N THR A 236 -15.87 -9.85 -3.07
CA THR A 236 -17.15 -10.43 -2.60
C THR A 236 -17.49 -11.70 -3.36
N GLU A 237 -18.56 -12.38 -3.00
CA GLU A 237 -19.04 -13.59 -3.69
C GLU A 237 -19.81 -13.31 -5.00
N THR A 238 -19.65 -12.13 -5.55
CA THR A 238 -20.31 -11.78 -6.82
C THR A 238 -19.66 -12.52 -8.00
N GLU A 239 -20.46 -12.84 -9.02
CA GLU A 239 -19.95 -13.41 -10.28
C GLU A 239 -19.48 -12.33 -11.26
N HIS A 240 -20.00 -11.12 -11.14
CA HIS A 240 -19.71 -9.99 -12.02
C HIS A 240 -19.40 -8.73 -11.20
N ILE A 241 -18.60 -7.82 -11.81
CA ILE A 241 -18.31 -6.52 -11.21
C ILE A 241 -19.60 -5.72 -11.04
N LYS A 242 -19.84 -5.25 -9.84
CA LYS A 242 -20.90 -4.31 -9.53
C LYS A 242 -20.32 -2.99 -9.09
N THR A 243 -20.82 -1.91 -9.65
CA THR A 243 -20.40 -0.55 -9.27
C THR A 243 -21.54 0.18 -8.60
N SER A 244 -21.26 0.83 -7.50
CA SER A 244 -22.17 1.73 -6.80
C SER A 244 -21.43 2.99 -6.37
N THR A 245 -22.13 4.14 -6.34
CA THR A 245 -21.52 5.43 -6.03
C THR A 245 -22.29 6.11 -4.91
N ALA A 246 -21.58 6.64 -3.92
CA ALA A 246 -22.14 7.40 -2.81
C ALA A 246 -21.29 8.68 -2.58
N GLY A 247 -21.76 9.81 -3.14
CA GLY A 247 -20.99 11.06 -3.10
C GLY A 247 -19.71 10.99 -3.93
N THR A 248 -18.55 11.23 -3.31
CA THR A 248 -17.22 11.10 -3.94
C THR A 248 -16.61 9.71 -3.74
N CYS A 249 -17.35 8.77 -3.12
CA CYS A 249 -16.92 7.40 -2.93
C CYS A 249 -17.52 6.50 -4.00
N GLU A 250 -16.67 5.85 -4.76
CA GLU A 250 -17.04 4.80 -5.70
C GLU A 250 -16.72 3.43 -5.12
N ARG A 251 -17.68 2.52 -5.18
CA ARG A 251 -17.53 1.15 -4.69
C ARG A 251 -17.65 0.17 -5.85
N LEU A 252 -16.64 -0.67 -6.00
CA LEU A 252 -16.62 -1.77 -6.94
C LEU A 252 -16.56 -3.09 -6.15
N GLU A 253 -17.58 -3.93 -6.35
CA GLU A 253 -17.58 -5.31 -5.86
C GLU A 253 -16.97 -6.20 -6.93
N LEU A 254 -15.92 -6.94 -6.55
CA LEU A 254 -15.13 -7.77 -7.44
C LEU A 254 -15.27 -9.24 -7.04
N PRO A 255 -15.27 -10.19 -8.00
CA PRO A 255 -15.39 -11.61 -7.69
C PRO A 255 -14.25 -12.09 -6.78
N SER A 256 -14.57 -12.81 -5.72
CA SER A 256 -13.57 -13.51 -4.90
C SER A 256 -13.05 -14.77 -5.62
N ARG A 257 -13.91 -15.45 -6.39
CA ARG A 257 -13.58 -16.61 -7.22
C ARG A 257 -13.22 -16.14 -8.61
N TRP A 258 -12.10 -16.66 -9.11
CA TRP A 258 -11.53 -16.26 -10.38
C TRP A 258 -11.07 -17.47 -11.17
N GLU A 259 -11.49 -17.57 -12.42
CA GLU A 259 -10.96 -18.58 -13.33
C GLU A 259 -9.67 -18.10 -13.99
N ALA A 260 -8.70 -19.00 -14.13
CA ALA A 260 -7.39 -18.68 -14.69
C ALA A 260 -7.51 -18.28 -16.17
N GLY A 261 -7.18 -17.03 -16.49
CA GLY A 261 -7.17 -16.52 -17.88
C GLY A 261 -8.09 -15.34 -18.14
N GLU A 262 -9.01 -15.02 -17.24
CA GLU A 262 -9.84 -13.83 -17.35
C GLU A 262 -9.03 -12.56 -17.07
N CYS A 263 -9.26 -11.54 -17.89
CA CYS A 263 -8.71 -10.21 -17.70
C CYS A 263 -9.87 -9.24 -17.46
N GLU A 264 -9.96 -8.67 -16.27
CA GLU A 264 -11.00 -7.71 -15.97
C GLU A 264 -10.51 -6.28 -16.19
N ARG A 265 -11.41 -5.46 -16.72
CA ARG A 265 -11.19 -4.04 -16.91
C ARG A 265 -11.85 -3.29 -15.76
N ILE A 266 -11.04 -2.61 -14.96
CA ILE A 266 -11.48 -1.77 -13.85
C ILE A 266 -11.23 -0.32 -14.22
N ILE A 267 -12.26 0.53 -14.06
CA ILE A 267 -12.13 1.98 -14.15
C ILE A 267 -12.22 2.49 -12.71
N CYS A 268 -11.15 3.09 -12.21
CA CYS A 268 -11.08 3.63 -10.85
C CYS A 268 -10.88 5.13 -10.88
#